data_018a76a8d3f06ce1f22f654e30fbf3b8
#
_entry.id   018a76a8d3f06ce1f22f654e30fbf3b8
#
_cell.length_a   1.000
_cell.length_b   1.000
_cell.length_c   1.000
_cell.angle_alpha   90.00
_cell.angle_beta   90.00
_cell.angle_gamma   90.00
#
_symmetry.space_group_name_H-M   'P 1'
#
loop_
_entity.id
_entity.type
_entity.pdbx_description
1 polymer ?
#
loop_
_entity_poly.entity_id
_entity_poly.type
_entity_poly.pdbx_seq_one_letter_code
_entity_poly.pdbx_strand_id
1 'polypeptide(L)'
;MYKFFAVNALDEVSLVHKQIEMWRWYSNIWYRNIFGLLALCLIFGFIQYTSLGDKSIREILVEMVPAISLIYSLIYINNVFIIKRFLLTKKYDSFLLWFLVYLVFGVFCLSQYAIYAGEFKSLILEVTNTLFFTILGTGTYFIHQWAFQNITLRERKLANTEAELDFLKMQLNPHFLLNAMNNLYGEALTNPDDTPNRILQLSHLFRYQIEASKKEEVRLELEIDFVNEYLDYYRFTSDSLVVYIEYYGDLEAYQVPPLLFFSLVENAVKFSLQTEQPSISIRWKEEGGKIYFEIINSCLPLEKQKKGTGLGLNNLKRRLEVSGIHAKFEVEDLKNKYKAKLTLWGLNTNV
;
A
#
# COMPACT_ATOMS: atom_id res chain seq x y z
N MET A 1 0.79 -29.41 0.67
CA MET A 1 1.58 -28.47 -0.13
C MET A 1 1.29 -26.98 0.19
N TYR A 2 0.02 -26.56 0.32
CA TYR A 2 -0.36 -25.16 0.64
C TYR A 2 0.13 -24.62 2.01
N LYS A 3 0.21 -25.46 3.05
CA LYS A 3 0.73 -25.06 4.36
C LYS A 3 2.23 -24.73 4.35
N PHE A 4 2.99 -25.37 3.47
CA PHE A 4 4.44 -25.14 3.34
C PHE A 4 4.77 -23.81 2.65
N PHE A 5 3.97 -23.41 1.65
CA PHE A 5 4.11 -22.11 0.97
C PHE A 5 3.66 -20.93 1.85
N ALA A 6 2.60 -21.10 2.63
CA ALA A 6 2.11 -20.04 3.53
C ALA A 6 3.05 -19.79 4.72
N VAL A 7 3.69 -20.82 5.26
CA VAL A 7 4.67 -20.69 6.34
C VAL A 7 5.93 -19.98 5.86
N ASN A 8 6.45 -20.34 4.67
CA ASN A 8 7.63 -19.66 4.10
C ASN A 8 7.37 -18.18 3.79
N ALA A 9 6.18 -17.82 3.29
CA ALA A 9 5.84 -16.42 3.01
C ALA A 9 5.71 -15.57 4.28
N LEU A 10 5.14 -16.12 5.35
CA LEU A 10 5.04 -15.45 6.65
C LEU A 10 6.42 -15.29 7.32
N ASP A 11 7.30 -16.29 7.19
CA ASP A 11 8.67 -16.22 7.69
C ASP A 11 9.51 -15.21 6.91
N GLU A 12 9.37 -15.10 5.58
CA GLU A 12 10.03 -14.09 4.78
C GLU A 12 9.54 -12.67 5.14
N VAL A 13 8.24 -12.46 5.30
CA VAL A 13 7.67 -11.16 5.72
C VAL A 13 8.19 -10.78 7.11
N SER A 14 8.23 -11.73 8.06
CA SER A 14 8.75 -11.50 9.40
C SER A 14 10.24 -11.17 9.42
N LEU A 15 11.04 -11.85 8.59
CA LEU A 15 12.47 -11.58 8.40
C LEU A 15 12.72 -10.21 7.79
N VAL A 16 11.93 -9.82 6.78
CA VAL A 16 12.02 -8.49 6.16
C VAL A 16 11.61 -7.41 7.16
N HIS A 17 10.56 -7.61 7.93
CA HIS A 17 10.13 -6.66 8.98
C HIS A 17 11.21 -6.49 10.05
N LYS A 18 11.83 -7.57 10.52
CA LYS A 18 12.94 -7.55 11.46
C LYS A 18 14.19 -6.88 10.89
N GLN A 19 14.48 -7.07 9.59
CA GLN A 19 15.53 -6.35 8.89
C GLN A 19 15.24 -4.85 8.80
N ILE A 20 14.01 -4.45 8.49
CA ILE A 20 13.60 -3.04 8.41
C ILE A 20 13.73 -2.39 9.80
N GLU A 21 13.28 -3.02 10.87
CA GLU A 21 13.46 -2.52 12.24
C GLU A 21 14.93 -2.37 12.61
N MET A 22 15.77 -3.34 12.29
CA MET A 22 17.20 -3.29 12.55
C MET A 22 17.90 -2.14 11.82
N TRP A 23 17.40 -1.74 10.64
CA TRP A 23 17.95 -0.62 9.87
C TRP A 23 17.27 0.72 10.16
N ARG A 24 16.21 0.75 10.93
CA ARG A 24 15.47 1.98 11.27
C ARG A 24 16.32 2.98 12.04
N TRP A 25 17.17 2.53 12.95
CA TRP A 25 18.14 3.39 13.63
C TRP A 25 19.17 3.96 12.66
N TYR A 26 19.57 3.20 11.62
CA TYR A 26 20.50 3.63 10.59
C TYR A 26 19.92 4.71 9.66
N SER A 27 18.62 4.81 9.55
CA SER A 27 17.96 5.90 8.80
C SER A 27 18.10 7.27 9.46
N ASN A 28 18.40 7.29 10.76
CA ASN A 28 18.59 8.55 11.50
C ASN A 28 19.98 9.14 11.20
N ILE A 29 20.01 10.37 10.67
CA ILE A 29 21.23 11.08 10.28
C ILE A 29 22.22 11.25 11.45
N TRP A 30 21.70 11.40 12.68
CA TRP A 30 22.51 11.56 13.88
C TRP A 30 23.33 10.31 14.21
N TYR A 31 22.73 9.14 14.16
CA TYR A 31 23.45 7.87 14.42
C TYR A 31 24.53 7.62 13.38
N ARG A 32 24.27 7.92 12.10
CA ARG A 32 25.24 7.77 11.02
C ARG A 32 26.44 8.69 11.22
N ASN A 33 26.18 9.94 11.60
CA ASN A 33 27.24 10.93 11.84
C ASN A 33 28.10 10.54 13.06
N ILE A 34 27.48 10.07 14.14
CA ILE A 34 28.17 9.57 15.32
C ILE A 34 29.06 8.36 14.96
N PHE A 35 28.54 7.41 14.18
CA PHE A 35 29.31 6.25 13.73
C PHE A 35 30.50 6.64 12.85
N GLY A 36 30.31 7.54 11.90
CA GLY A 36 31.36 8.07 11.06
C GLY A 36 32.45 8.78 11.86
N LEU A 37 32.05 9.57 12.83
CA LEU A 37 32.95 10.28 13.73
C LEU A 37 33.73 9.34 14.64
N LEU A 38 33.08 8.30 15.19
CA LEU A 38 33.74 7.25 15.97
C LEU A 38 34.76 6.47 15.14
N ALA A 39 34.42 6.12 13.90
CA ALA A 39 35.33 5.43 12.98
C ALA A 39 36.57 6.29 12.68
N LEU A 40 36.40 7.59 12.43
CA LEU A 40 37.51 8.52 12.25
C LEU A 40 38.36 8.64 13.52
N CYS A 41 37.74 8.71 14.70
CA CYS A 41 38.46 8.75 15.98
C CYS A 41 39.30 7.48 16.19
N LEU A 42 38.76 6.30 15.88
CA LEU A 42 39.48 5.03 15.99
C LEU A 42 40.66 4.97 15.03
N ILE A 43 40.47 5.33 13.75
CA ILE A 43 41.53 5.34 12.73
C ILE A 43 42.63 6.32 13.15
N PHE A 44 42.26 7.53 13.52
CA PHE A 44 43.24 8.56 13.92
C PHE A 44 43.94 8.18 15.22
N GLY A 45 43.22 7.67 16.22
CA GLY A 45 43.76 7.19 17.47
C GLY A 45 44.76 6.07 17.28
N PHE A 46 44.47 5.11 16.37
CA PHE A 46 45.37 4.03 16.01
C PHE A 46 46.65 4.53 15.33
N ILE A 47 46.53 5.45 14.37
CA ILE A 47 47.67 6.06 13.67
C ILE A 47 48.59 6.82 14.67
N GLN A 48 48.00 7.59 15.56
CA GLN A 48 48.70 8.34 16.59
C GLN A 48 49.41 7.37 17.57
N TYR A 49 48.71 6.33 18.03
CA TYR A 49 49.28 5.32 18.94
C TYR A 49 50.52 4.60 18.35
N THR A 50 50.50 4.33 17.06
CA THR A 50 51.60 3.65 16.39
C THR A 50 52.80 4.56 16.07
N SER A 51 52.55 5.88 15.94
CA SER A 51 53.62 6.85 15.57
C SER A 51 54.25 7.55 16.75
N LEU A 52 53.73 7.45 17.97
CA LEU A 52 54.07 8.34 19.10
C LEU A 52 54.35 7.53 20.38
N GLY A 53 55.58 7.05 20.53
CA GLY A 53 56.02 6.21 21.65
C GLY A 53 55.85 6.77 23.08
N ASP A 54 55.79 8.10 23.32
CA ASP A 54 55.80 8.72 24.67
C ASP A 54 54.85 9.90 24.91
N LYS A 55 53.89 10.20 24.03
CA LYS A 55 52.93 11.30 24.28
C LYS A 55 51.84 10.91 25.27
N SER A 56 51.52 11.85 26.15
CA SER A 56 50.39 11.68 27.08
C SER A 56 49.05 11.68 26.33
N ILE A 57 48.06 10.99 26.89
CA ILE A 57 46.66 10.95 26.33
C ILE A 57 46.11 12.38 26.12
N ARG A 58 46.46 13.33 26.97
CA ARG A 58 46.02 14.72 26.86
C ARG A 58 46.58 15.39 25.61
N GLU A 59 47.88 15.20 25.31
CA GLU A 59 48.52 15.72 24.10
C GLU A 59 47.92 15.13 22.83
N ILE A 60 47.64 13.80 22.83
CA ILE A 60 46.96 13.13 21.72
C ILE A 60 45.57 13.73 21.47
N LEU A 61 44.79 13.97 22.52
CA LEU A 61 43.47 14.55 22.37
C LEU A 61 43.48 15.98 21.85
N VAL A 62 44.44 16.80 22.31
CA VAL A 62 44.59 18.22 21.88
C VAL A 62 44.94 18.31 20.39
N GLU A 63 45.71 17.39 19.85
CA GLU A 63 46.03 17.32 18.43
C GLU A 63 44.93 16.64 17.60
N MET A 64 44.30 15.60 18.11
CA MET A 64 43.32 14.78 17.38
C MET A 64 41.97 15.49 17.17
N VAL A 65 41.45 16.18 18.18
CA VAL A 65 40.12 16.80 18.11
C VAL A 65 40.02 17.87 17.02
N PRO A 66 40.94 18.83 16.90
CA PRO A 66 40.91 19.82 15.81
C PRO A 66 41.10 19.19 14.42
N ALA A 67 41.99 18.19 14.28
CA ALA A 67 42.20 17.47 13.02
C ALA A 67 40.96 16.80 12.53
N ILE A 68 40.28 16.01 13.41
CA ILE A 68 39.04 15.32 13.08
C ILE A 68 37.95 16.31 12.76
N SER A 69 37.81 17.38 13.51
CA SER A 69 36.81 18.43 13.28
C SER A 69 36.99 19.09 11.91
N LEU A 70 38.24 19.38 11.53
CA LEU A 70 38.59 19.93 10.22
C LEU A 70 38.26 18.98 9.10
N ILE A 71 38.70 17.71 9.15
CA ILE A 71 38.45 16.69 8.16
C ILE A 71 36.96 16.46 8.01
N TYR A 72 36.22 16.30 9.13
CA TYR A 72 34.78 16.10 9.10
C TYR A 72 34.04 17.28 8.47
N SER A 73 34.46 18.50 8.76
CA SER A 73 33.89 19.71 8.16
C SER A 73 34.11 19.76 6.66
N LEU A 74 35.31 19.40 6.18
CA LEU A 74 35.61 19.31 4.75
C LEU A 74 34.77 18.25 4.06
N ILE A 75 34.64 17.05 4.64
CA ILE A 75 33.78 15.98 4.10
C ILE A 75 32.31 16.45 4.05
N TYR A 76 31.83 17.12 5.10
CA TYR A 76 30.47 17.62 5.16
C TYR A 76 30.20 18.67 4.08
N ILE A 77 31.10 19.64 3.91
CA ILE A 77 31.00 20.67 2.87
C ILE A 77 30.96 20.01 1.49
N ASN A 78 31.86 19.09 1.20
CA ASN A 78 31.88 18.38 -0.08
C ASN A 78 30.55 17.65 -0.35
N ASN A 79 30.06 16.87 0.61
CA ASN A 79 28.89 16.03 0.43
C ASN A 79 27.57 16.84 0.33
N VAL A 80 27.41 17.86 1.16
CA VAL A 80 26.16 18.63 1.22
C VAL A 80 26.10 19.74 0.16
N PHE A 81 27.18 20.48 -0.03
CA PHE A 81 27.20 21.64 -0.93
C PHE A 81 27.61 21.26 -2.36
N ILE A 82 28.58 20.36 -2.55
CA ILE A 82 29.11 20.08 -3.88
C ILE A 82 28.38 18.89 -4.50
N ILE A 83 28.40 17.73 -3.83
CA ILE A 83 27.81 16.52 -4.40
C ILE A 83 26.30 16.63 -4.52
N LYS A 84 25.61 16.95 -3.42
CA LYS A 84 24.14 17.03 -3.43
C LYS A 84 23.62 18.12 -4.35
N ARG A 85 24.27 19.28 -4.41
CA ARG A 85 23.78 20.44 -5.16
C ARG A 85 24.15 20.42 -6.64
N PHE A 86 25.28 19.85 -7.02
CA PHE A 86 25.78 19.90 -8.38
C PHE A 86 25.85 18.50 -9.05
N LEU A 87 26.48 17.51 -8.41
CA LEU A 87 26.64 16.18 -9.01
C LEU A 87 25.31 15.46 -9.14
N LEU A 88 24.51 15.36 -8.06
CA LEU A 88 23.22 14.67 -8.09
C LEU A 88 22.14 15.40 -8.90
N THR A 89 22.32 16.70 -9.15
CA THR A 89 21.45 17.49 -10.04
C THR A 89 21.94 17.53 -11.50
N LYS A 90 22.99 16.74 -11.82
CA LYS A 90 23.58 16.61 -13.17
C LYS A 90 24.17 17.93 -13.75
N LYS A 91 24.57 18.86 -12.88
CA LYS A 91 25.23 20.11 -13.27
C LYS A 91 26.74 19.94 -13.29
N TYR A 92 27.24 19.15 -14.22
CA TYR A 92 28.64 18.66 -14.22
C TYR A 92 29.68 19.77 -14.32
N ASP A 93 29.45 20.81 -15.11
CA ASP A 93 30.40 21.93 -15.25
C ASP A 93 30.57 22.68 -13.92
N SER A 94 29.45 22.98 -13.25
CA SER A 94 29.46 23.60 -11.93
C SER A 94 30.09 22.69 -10.88
N PHE A 95 29.82 21.38 -10.98
CA PHE A 95 30.44 20.41 -10.08
C PHE A 95 31.97 20.41 -10.22
N LEU A 96 32.51 20.36 -11.45
CA LEU A 96 33.95 20.35 -11.68
C LEU A 96 34.62 21.61 -11.12
N LEU A 97 34.03 22.77 -11.39
CA LEU A 97 34.55 24.05 -10.89
C LEU A 97 34.60 24.09 -9.36
N TRP A 98 33.47 23.81 -8.71
CA TRP A 98 33.36 23.88 -7.25
C TRP A 98 34.18 22.78 -6.55
N PHE A 99 34.33 21.64 -7.17
CA PHE A 99 35.18 20.55 -6.66
C PHE A 99 36.66 20.92 -6.69
N LEU A 100 37.15 21.59 -7.76
CA LEU A 100 38.50 22.10 -7.81
C LEU A 100 38.76 23.18 -6.76
N VAL A 101 37.82 24.14 -6.59
CA VAL A 101 37.91 25.18 -5.53
C VAL A 101 37.97 24.50 -4.16
N TYR A 102 37.15 23.49 -3.93
CA TYR A 102 37.14 22.73 -2.69
C TYR A 102 38.49 22.02 -2.42
N LEU A 103 39.06 21.35 -3.44
CA LEU A 103 40.35 20.69 -3.26
C LEU A 103 41.45 21.68 -2.88
N VAL A 104 41.55 22.83 -3.55
CA VAL A 104 42.54 23.88 -3.23
C VAL A 104 42.30 24.36 -1.81
N PHE A 105 41.08 24.62 -1.43
CA PHE A 105 40.72 25.05 -0.08
C PHE A 105 41.03 23.99 0.98
N GLY A 106 40.75 22.71 0.72
CA GLY A 106 41.03 21.58 1.60
C GLY A 106 42.55 21.40 1.84
N VAL A 107 43.34 21.46 0.76
CA VAL A 107 44.81 21.41 0.86
C VAL A 107 45.33 22.57 1.67
N PHE A 108 44.82 23.78 1.43
CA PHE A 108 45.21 24.97 2.22
C PHE A 108 44.89 24.77 3.71
N CYS A 109 43.69 24.35 4.07
CA CYS A 109 43.30 24.14 5.46
C CYS A 109 44.14 23.05 6.15
N LEU A 110 44.41 21.94 5.48
CA LEU A 110 45.26 20.89 6.06
C LEU A 110 46.73 21.32 6.19
N SER A 111 47.25 22.09 5.23
CA SER A 111 48.61 22.65 5.31
C SER A 111 48.73 23.63 6.48
N GLN A 112 47.75 24.52 6.72
CA GLN A 112 47.76 25.42 7.87
C GLN A 112 47.68 24.65 9.19
N TYR A 113 46.91 23.59 9.24
CA TYR A 113 46.82 22.72 10.40
C TYR A 113 48.18 22.00 10.67
N ALA A 114 48.85 21.49 9.63
CA ALA A 114 50.15 20.85 9.78
C ALA A 114 51.19 21.83 10.31
N ILE A 115 51.26 23.08 9.83
CA ILE A 115 52.13 24.13 10.34
C ILE A 115 51.81 24.40 11.83
N TYR A 116 50.52 24.51 12.20
CA TYR A 116 50.11 24.72 13.60
C TYR A 116 50.54 23.57 14.51
N ALA A 117 50.50 22.32 14.02
CA ALA A 117 50.93 21.12 14.72
C ALA A 117 52.49 20.96 14.77
N GLY A 118 53.21 21.88 14.17
CA GLY A 118 54.67 21.83 14.13
C GLY A 118 55.25 20.79 13.16
N GLU A 119 54.45 20.29 12.23
CA GLU A 119 54.82 19.29 11.25
C GLU A 119 55.02 19.94 9.87
N PHE A 120 56.24 19.82 9.32
CA PHE A 120 56.51 20.19 7.92
C PHE A 120 56.20 18.99 7.01
N LYS A 121 55.04 19.03 6.30
CA LYS A 121 54.66 18.00 5.32
C LYS A 121 54.85 18.52 3.89
N SER A 122 55.24 17.64 2.99
CA SER A 122 55.32 18.01 1.57
C SER A 122 53.92 18.31 1.01
N LEU A 123 53.84 19.24 0.06
CA LEU A 123 52.59 19.59 -0.61
C LEU A 123 51.88 18.35 -1.24
N ILE A 124 52.70 17.42 -1.76
CA ILE A 124 52.21 16.16 -2.34
C ILE A 124 51.45 15.36 -1.28
N LEU A 125 51.95 15.28 -0.05
CA LEU A 125 51.31 14.55 1.04
C LEU A 125 49.96 15.18 1.44
N GLU A 126 49.90 16.51 1.49
CA GLU A 126 48.64 17.21 1.81
C GLU A 126 47.57 17.08 0.73
N VAL A 127 47.96 17.09 -0.54
CA VAL A 127 47.07 16.80 -1.67
C VAL A 127 46.57 15.35 -1.58
N THR A 128 47.45 14.39 -1.30
CA THR A 128 47.08 12.99 -1.14
C THR A 128 46.11 12.78 0.02
N ASN A 129 46.37 13.39 1.18
CA ASN A 129 45.49 13.34 2.36
C ASN A 129 44.10 13.92 2.04
N THR A 130 44.06 15.10 1.41
CA THR A 130 42.79 15.74 1.02
C THR A 130 41.97 14.85 0.10
N LEU A 131 42.61 14.28 -0.92
CA LEU A 131 41.96 13.34 -1.85
C LEU A 131 41.48 12.08 -1.13
N PHE A 132 42.31 11.48 -0.28
CA PHE A 132 41.97 10.26 0.47
C PHE A 132 40.72 10.47 1.34
N PHE A 133 40.68 11.51 2.18
CA PHE A 133 39.53 11.78 3.03
C PHE A 133 38.28 12.19 2.22
N THR A 134 38.47 12.89 1.11
CA THR A 134 37.36 13.24 0.21
C THR A 134 36.75 12.00 -0.42
N ILE A 135 37.57 11.07 -0.95
CA ILE A 135 37.11 9.82 -1.55
C ILE A 135 36.43 8.94 -0.50
N LEU A 136 37.02 8.80 0.69
CA LEU A 136 36.47 8.00 1.78
C LEU A 136 35.10 8.58 2.24
N GLY A 137 35.04 9.89 2.48
CA GLY A 137 33.82 10.56 2.92
C GLY A 137 32.72 10.57 1.85
N THR A 138 33.10 10.70 0.58
CA THR A 138 32.16 10.61 -0.55
C THR A 138 31.66 9.20 -0.76
N GLY A 139 32.56 8.22 -0.67
CA GLY A 139 32.21 6.80 -0.77
C GLY A 139 31.19 6.37 0.29
N THR A 140 31.45 6.75 1.55
CA THR A 140 30.51 6.49 2.65
C THR A 140 29.16 7.19 2.42
N TYR A 141 29.15 8.42 1.91
CA TYR A 141 27.92 9.12 1.55
C TYR A 141 27.09 8.38 0.52
N PHE A 142 27.69 7.88 -0.58
CA PHE A 142 26.99 7.13 -1.61
C PHE A 142 26.49 5.77 -1.10
N ILE A 143 27.28 5.06 -0.30
CA ILE A 143 26.84 3.80 0.34
C ILE A 143 25.60 4.05 1.20
N HIS A 144 25.62 5.11 2.01
CA HIS A 144 24.46 5.49 2.82
C HIS A 144 23.25 5.86 1.99
N GLN A 145 23.45 6.66 0.93
CA GLN A 145 22.38 7.06 0.04
C GLN A 145 21.74 5.84 -0.64
N TRP A 146 22.56 4.94 -1.14
CA TRP A 146 22.10 3.69 -1.76
C TRP A 146 21.36 2.79 -0.78
N ALA A 147 21.90 2.58 0.41
CA ALA A 147 21.24 1.77 1.45
C ALA A 147 19.90 2.36 1.85
N PHE A 148 19.82 3.68 2.06
CA PHE A 148 18.57 4.35 2.41
C PHE A 148 17.52 4.25 1.30
N GLN A 149 17.90 4.46 0.04
CA GLN A 149 16.99 4.31 -1.10
C GLN A 149 16.46 2.89 -1.21
N ASN A 150 17.29 1.87 -1.03
CA ASN A 150 16.87 0.48 -1.09
C ASN A 150 15.90 0.11 0.04
N ILE A 151 16.11 0.61 1.25
CA ILE A 151 15.19 0.40 2.39
C ILE A 151 13.83 1.03 2.07
N THR A 152 13.80 2.29 1.66
CA THR A 152 12.57 3.01 1.34
C THR A 152 11.79 2.35 0.18
N LEU A 153 12.50 1.86 -0.84
CA LEU A 153 11.89 1.13 -1.95
C LEU A 153 11.27 -0.20 -1.49
N ARG A 154 11.92 -0.92 -0.59
CA ARG A 154 11.38 -2.17 -0.02
C ARG A 154 10.15 -1.91 0.84
N GLU A 155 10.17 -0.89 1.69
CA GLU A 155 9.02 -0.48 2.51
C GLU A 155 7.81 -0.14 1.63
N ARG A 156 8.01 0.64 0.56
CA ARG A 156 6.94 0.97 -0.40
C ARG A 156 6.39 -0.26 -1.11
N LYS A 157 7.26 -1.19 -1.53
CA LYS A 157 6.81 -2.44 -2.15
C LYS A 157 5.99 -3.29 -1.18
N LEU A 158 6.42 -3.43 0.07
CA LEU A 158 5.66 -4.14 1.10
C LEU A 158 4.30 -3.51 1.34
N ALA A 159 4.25 -2.19 1.57
CA ALA A 159 3.00 -1.47 1.78
C ALA A 159 2.03 -1.61 0.59
N ASN A 160 2.55 -1.57 -0.66
CA ASN A 160 1.74 -1.80 -1.85
C ASN A 160 1.22 -3.24 -1.92
N THR A 161 2.07 -4.24 -1.60
CA THR A 161 1.65 -5.65 -1.60
C THR A 161 0.62 -5.93 -0.51
N GLU A 162 0.78 -5.36 0.68
CA GLU A 162 -0.20 -5.46 1.77
C GLU A 162 -1.53 -4.81 1.36
N ALA A 163 -1.49 -3.62 0.76
CA ALA A 163 -2.68 -2.94 0.26
C ALA A 163 -3.38 -3.75 -0.84
N GLU A 164 -2.62 -4.39 -1.73
CA GLU A 164 -3.14 -5.28 -2.78
C GLU A 164 -3.77 -6.54 -2.18
N LEU A 165 -3.13 -7.17 -1.19
CA LEU A 165 -3.68 -8.32 -0.47
C LEU A 165 -4.97 -7.96 0.30
N ASP A 166 -5.01 -6.81 0.95
CA ASP A 166 -6.20 -6.35 1.65
C ASP A 166 -7.33 -5.98 0.67
N PHE A 167 -6.99 -5.42 -0.48
CA PHE A 167 -7.93 -5.21 -1.58
C PHE A 167 -8.50 -6.54 -2.10
N LEU A 168 -7.65 -7.55 -2.32
CA LEU A 168 -8.08 -8.89 -2.75
C LEU A 168 -8.95 -9.57 -1.68
N LYS A 169 -8.60 -9.47 -0.39
CA LYS A 169 -9.43 -9.98 0.71
C LYS A 169 -10.79 -9.28 0.80
N MET A 170 -10.86 -7.98 0.53
CA MET A 170 -12.12 -7.23 0.52
C MET A 170 -13.02 -7.56 -0.67
N GLN A 171 -12.45 -8.09 -1.77
CA GLN A 171 -13.21 -8.51 -2.96
C GLN A 171 -14.05 -9.77 -2.72
N LEU A 172 -13.56 -10.69 -1.91
CA LEU A 172 -14.34 -11.83 -1.42
C LEU A 172 -15.04 -11.38 -0.15
N ASN A 173 -16.37 -11.32 -0.16
CA ASN A 173 -17.11 -11.07 1.08
C ASN A 173 -16.97 -12.28 2.03
N PRO A 174 -16.09 -12.22 3.07
CA PRO A 174 -15.83 -13.39 3.92
C PRO A 174 -17.08 -13.86 4.65
N HIS A 175 -17.97 -12.92 4.95
CA HIS A 175 -19.22 -13.20 5.64
C HIS A 175 -20.20 -13.98 4.73
N PHE A 176 -20.26 -13.61 3.43
CA PHE A 176 -21.04 -14.38 2.45
C PHE A 176 -20.48 -15.81 2.30
N LEU A 177 -19.15 -15.93 2.17
CA LEU A 177 -18.51 -17.24 2.04
C LEU A 177 -18.82 -18.16 3.25
N LEU A 178 -18.65 -17.65 4.46
CA LEU A 178 -18.93 -18.42 5.68
C LEU A 178 -20.40 -18.81 5.80
N ASN A 179 -21.32 -17.90 5.51
CA ASN A 179 -22.75 -18.18 5.54
C ASN A 179 -23.15 -19.19 4.46
N ALA A 180 -22.62 -19.06 3.25
CA ALA A 180 -22.88 -19.99 2.16
C ALA A 180 -22.36 -21.41 2.47
N MET A 181 -21.17 -21.52 3.07
CA MET A 181 -20.63 -22.81 3.51
C MET A 181 -21.47 -23.44 4.63
N ASN A 182 -21.92 -22.65 5.60
CA ASN A 182 -22.78 -23.13 6.68
C ASN A 182 -24.15 -23.60 6.15
N ASN A 183 -24.76 -22.84 5.22
CA ASN A 183 -26.00 -23.22 4.56
C ASN A 183 -25.85 -24.51 3.76
N LEU A 184 -24.76 -24.61 2.99
CA LEU A 184 -24.43 -25.80 2.21
C LEU A 184 -24.23 -27.04 3.09
N TYR A 185 -23.57 -26.88 4.23
CA TYR A 185 -23.43 -27.95 5.22
C TYR A 185 -24.78 -28.41 5.77
N GLY A 186 -25.65 -27.47 6.14
CA GLY A 186 -27.02 -27.77 6.59
C GLY A 186 -27.83 -28.50 5.52
N GLU A 187 -27.75 -28.06 4.27
CA GLU A 187 -28.44 -28.68 3.12
C GLU A 187 -27.91 -30.07 2.83
N ALA A 188 -26.60 -30.30 2.90
CA ALA A 188 -26.00 -31.60 2.73
C ALA A 188 -26.49 -32.64 3.76
N LEU A 189 -26.94 -32.21 4.93
CA LEU A 189 -27.51 -33.07 5.95
C LEU A 189 -29.01 -33.32 5.76
N THR A 190 -29.75 -32.38 5.17
CA THR A 190 -31.20 -32.39 5.05
C THR A 190 -31.67 -32.82 3.65
N ASN A 191 -30.95 -32.44 2.59
CA ASN A 191 -31.24 -32.69 1.20
C ASN A 191 -29.95 -32.99 0.41
N PRO A 192 -29.34 -34.18 0.58
CA PRO A 192 -28.04 -34.52 -0.03
C PRO A 192 -28.08 -34.60 -1.55
N ASP A 193 -29.25 -34.90 -2.16
CA ASP A 193 -29.37 -35.05 -3.60
C ASP A 193 -29.21 -33.73 -4.35
N ASP A 194 -29.62 -32.60 -3.77
CA ASP A 194 -29.49 -31.28 -4.37
C ASP A 194 -28.14 -30.59 -4.05
N THR A 195 -27.41 -31.10 -3.10
CA THR A 195 -26.13 -30.51 -2.64
C THR A 195 -25.11 -30.31 -3.78
N PRO A 196 -24.92 -31.26 -4.78
CA PRO A 196 -23.99 -31.03 -5.86
C PRO A 196 -24.35 -29.81 -6.74
N ASN A 197 -25.65 -29.60 -6.99
CA ASN A 197 -26.14 -28.45 -7.76
C ASN A 197 -25.85 -27.14 -7.01
N ARG A 198 -26.00 -27.16 -5.71
CA ARG A 198 -25.68 -25.98 -4.84
C ARG A 198 -24.21 -25.65 -4.83
N ILE A 199 -23.35 -26.65 -4.75
CA ILE A 199 -21.90 -26.45 -4.84
C ILE A 199 -21.54 -25.79 -6.19
N LEU A 200 -22.14 -26.27 -7.28
CA LEU A 200 -21.91 -25.73 -8.61
C LEU A 200 -22.37 -24.25 -8.71
N GLN A 201 -23.59 -23.95 -8.26
CA GLN A 201 -24.15 -22.62 -8.24
C GLN A 201 -23.27 -21.64 -7.41
N LEU A 202 -22.87 -22.05 -6.21
CA LEU A 202 -21.99 -21.27 -5.36
C LEU A 202 -20.60 -21.07 -6.01
N SER A 203 -20.09 -22.07 -6.70
CA SER A 203 -18.83 -21.97 -7.44
C SER A 203 -18.91 -20.95 -8.59
N HIS A 204 -20.06 -20.85 -9.30
CA HIS A 204 -20.29 -19.83 -10.32
C HIS A 204 -20.31 -18.43 -9.72
N LEU A 205 -21.02 -18.22 -8.61
CA LEU A 205 -21.06 -16.95 -7.91
C LEU A 205 -19.68 -16.47 -7.46
N PHE A 206 -18.87 -17.36 -6.88
CA PHE A 206 -17.50 -17.00 -6.48
C PHE A 206 -16.58 -16.74 -7.67
N ARG A 207 -16.70 -17.54 -8.74
CA ARG A 207 -15.93 -17.33 -9.96
C ARG A 207 -16.20 -15.95 -10.54
N TYR A 208 -17.49 -15.57 -10.67
CA TYR A 208 -17.84 -14.25 -11.14
C TYR A 208 -17.25 -13.13 -10.25
N GLN A 209 -17.38 -13.23 -8.92
CA GLN A 209 -16.81 -12.24 -8.01
C GLN A 209 -15.29 -12.07 -8.22
N ILE A 210 -14.55 -13.18 -8.37
CA ILE A 210 -13.10 -13.15 -8.56
C ILE A 210 -12.72 -12.59 -9.93
N GLU A 211 -13.41 -13.00 -11.00
CA GLU A 211 -13.08 -12.59 -12.37
C GLU A 211 -13.51 -11.16 -12.68
N ALA A 212 -14.70 -10.78 -12.24
CA ALA A 212 -15.23 -9.43 -12.43
C ALA A 212 -14.40 -8.39 -11.67
N SER A 213 -13.95 -8.72 -10.45
CA SER A 213 -13.15 -7.81 -9.62
C SER A 213 -11.81 -7.39 -10.22
N LYS A 214 -11.31 -8.12 -11.21
CA LYS A 214 -10.05 -7.82 -11.94
C LYS A 214 -10.26 -6.85 -13.10
N LYS A 215 -11.51 -6.52 -13.43
CA LYS A 215 -11.88 -5.66 -14.55
C LYS A 215 -12.23 -4.27 -14.05
N GLU A 216 -12.00 -3.26 -14.87
CA GLU A 216 -12.44 -1.89 -14.56
C GLU A 216 -13.95 -1.75 -14.78
N GLU A 217 -14.47 -2.35 -15.86
CA GLU A 217 -15.89 -2.36 -16.23
C GLU A 217 -16.31 -3.74 -16.74
N VAL A 218 -17.57 -4.04 -16.55
CA VAL A 218 -18.24 -5.25 -17.05
C VAL A 218 -19.55 -4.88 -17.72
N ARG A 219 -20.06 -5.72 -18.63
CA ARG A 219 -21.40 -5.52 -19.22
C ARG A 219 -22.46 -5.58 -18.12
N LEU A 220 -23.43 -4.67 -18.17
CA LEU A 220 -24.53 -4.60 -17.19
C LEU A 220 -25.31 -5.91 -17.15
N GLU A 221 -25.48 -6.58 -18.30
CA GLU A 221 -26.09 -7.92 -18.41
C GLU A 221 -25.45 -8.92 -17.43
N LEU A 222 -24.11 -8.95 -17.34
CA LEU A 222 -23.38 -9.87 -16.44
C LEU A 222 -23.61 -9.57 -14.96
N GLU A 223 -23.78 -8.29 -14.61
CA GLU A 223 -24.17 -7.88 -13.25
C GLU A 223 -25.60 -8.30 -12.93
N ILE A 224 -26.50 -8.18 -13.90
CA ILE A 224 -27.90 -8.63 -13.77
C ILE A 224 -27.96 -10.15 -13.57
N ASP A 225 -27.22 -10.91 -14.39
CA ASP A 225 -27.15 -12.37 -14.29
C ASP A 225 -26.61 -12.80 -12.92
N PHE A 226 -25.55 -12.16 -12.47
CA PHE A 226 -24.96 -12.42 -11.16
C PHE A 226 -25.95 -12.12 -10.02
N VAL A 227 -26.69 -11.02 -10.09
CA VAL A 227 -27.73 -10.68 -9.11
C VAL A 227 -28.85 -11.73 -9.11
N ASN A 228 -29.26 -12.18 -10.28
CA ASN A 228 -30.30 -13.21 -10.42
C ASN A 228 -29.82 -14.55 -9.81
N GLU A 229 -28.63 -15.01 -10.17
CA GLU A 229 -28.04 -16.24 -9.60
C GLU A 229 -27.91 -16.17 -8.07
N TYR A 230 -27.51 -14.99 -7.55
CA TYR A 230 -27.41 -14.77 -6.12
C TYR A 230 -28.75 -14.83 -5.40
N LEU A 231 -29.79 -14.22 -5.96
CA LEU A 231 -31.14 -14.27 -5.40
C LEU A 231 -31.74 -15.67 -5.49
N ASP A 232 -31.52 -16.37 -6.58
CA ASP A 232 -31.95 -17.77 -6.76
C ASP A 232 -31.30 -18.70 -5.74
N TYR A 233 -30.01 -18.50 -5.43
CA TYR A 233 -29.34 -19.24 -4.36
C TYR A 233 -30.08 -19.07 -3.02
N TYR A 234 -30.50 -17.85 -2.67
CA TYR A 234 -31.23 -17.61 -1.41
C TYR A 234 -32.68 -18.04 -1.43
N ARG A 235 -33.37 -18.02 -2.57
CA ARG A 235 -34.74 -18.56 -2.71
C ARG A 235 -34.81 -20.03 -2.41
N PHE A 236 -33.79 -20.77 -2.77
CA PHE A 236 -33.70 -22.18 -2.44
C PHE A 236 -33.36 -22.47 -0.99
N THR A 237 -32.53 -21.61 -0.39
CA THR A 237 -32.14 -21.75 1.03
C THR A 237 -33.27 -21.33 1.98
N SER A 238 -34.24 -20.55 1.49
CA SER A 238 -35.37 -20.06 2.26
C SER A 238 -36.66 -20.09 1.42
N ASP A 239 -37.47 -21.12 1.60
CA ASP A 239 -38.75 -21.30 0.89
C ASP A 239 -39.72 -20.14 1.05
N SER A 240 -39.53 -19.32 2.10
CA SER A 240 -40.37 -18.17 2.38
C SER A 240 -39.98 -16.89 1.64
N LEU A 241 -38.78 -16.83 1.02
CA LEU A 241 -38.30 -15.63 0.33
C LEU A 241 -39.00 -15.43 -1.01
N VAL A 242 -39.79 -14.36 -1.12
CA VAL A 242 -40.45 -13.97 -2.36
C VAL A 242 -39.63 -12.91 -3.08
N VAL A 243 -39.27 -13.17 -4.34
CA VAL A 243 -38.46 -12.27 -5.17
C VAL A 243 -39.21 -11.91 -6.44
N TYR A 244 -39.34 -10.60 -6.71
CA TYR A 244 -39.89 -10.03 -7.95
C TYR A 244 -38.82 -9.23 -8.66
N ILE A 245 -38.60 -9.46 -9.96
CA ILE A 245 -37.64 -8.72 -10.76
C ILE A 245 -38.30 -8.26 -12.06
N GLU A 246 -38.14 -6.98 -12.36
CA GLU A 246 -38.71 -6.34 -13.55
C GLU A 246 -37.58 -5.67 -14.36
N TYR A 247 -37.67 -5.78 -15.69
CA TYR A 247 -36.70 -5.22 -16.62
C TYR A 247 -37.40 -4.32 -17.63
N TYR A 248 -36.86 -3.11 -17.89
CA TYR A 248 -37.39 -2.16 -18.84
C TYR A 248 -36.25 -1.50 -19.64
N GLY A 249 -36.43 -1.41 -20.97
CA GLY A 249 -35.46 -0.80 -21.88
C GLY A 249 -34.33 -1.71 -22.30
N ASP A 250 -33.33 -1.15 -22.97
CA ASP A 250 -32.14 -1.85 -23.45
C ASP A 250 -31.02 -1.79 -22.41
N LEU A 251 -30.88 -2.85 -21.65
CA LEU A 251 -29.87 -2.96 -20.57
C LEU A 251 -28.54 -3.56 -21.05
N GLU A 252 -28.51 -4.21 -22.21
CA GLU A 252 -27.32 -4.92 -22.72
C GLU A 252 -26.26 -3.95 -23.25
N ALA A 253 -26.67 -2.74 -23.66
CA ALA A 253 -25.79 -1.78 -24.29
C ALA A 253 -24.76 -1.14 -23.36
N TYR A 254 -24.86 -1.31 -22.04
CA TYR A 254 -24.09 -0.53 -21.07
C TYR A 254 -23.00 -1.32 -20.34
N GLN A 255 -21.93 -0.59 -19.97
CA GLN A 255 -20.89 -1.09 -19.08
C GLN A 255 -20.95 -0.39 -17.71
N VAL A 256 -20.66 -1.12 -16.65
CA VAL A 256 -20.71 -0.66 -15.25
C VAL A 256 -19.51 -1.21 -14.48
N PRO A 257 -19.10 -0.56 -13.36
CA PRO A 257 -18.13 -1.14 -12.45
C PRO A 257 -18.61 -2.48 -11.91
N PRO A 258 -17.75 -3.48 -11.80
CA PRO A 258 -18.11 -4.80 -11.34
C PRO A 258 -18.62 -4.78 -9.90
N LEU A 259 -19.60 -5.65 -9.60
CA LEU A 259 -20.21 -5.83 -8.27
C LEU A 259 -20.78 -4.53 -7.69
N LEU A 260 -21.21 -3.61 -8.56
CA LEU A 260 -21.72 -2.30 -8.14
C LEU A 260 -23.02 -2.44 -7.35
N PHE A 261 -23.94 -3.27 -7.85
CA PHE A 261 -25.28 -3.46 -7.26
C PHE A 261 -25.28 -4.49 -6.13
N PHE A 262 -24.25 -5.33 -6.06
CA PHE A 262 -24.18 -6.46 -5.14
C PHE A 262 -24.35 -6.06 -3.68
N SER A 263 -23.72 -4.97 -3.25
CA SER A 263 -23.84 -4.49 -1.86
C SER A 263 -25.29 -4.14 -1.46
N LEU A 264 -26.10 -3.67 -2.40
CA LEU A 264 -27.51 -3.35 -2.17
C LEU A 264 -28.36 -4.62 -2.09
N VAL A 265 -28.09 -5.56 -3.00
CA VAL A 265 -28.78 -6.86 -3.06
C VAL A 265 -28.44 -7.71 -1.83
N GLU A 266 -27.16 -7.77 -1.42
CA GLU A 266 -26.73 -8.46 -0.20
C GLU A 266 -27.44 -7.91 1.04
N ASN A 267 -27.50 -6.58 1.18
CA ASN A 267 -28.23 -5.94 2.28
C ASN A 267 -29.72 -6.28 2.24
N ALA A 268 -30.35 -6.27 1.07
CA ALA A 268 -31.76 -6.61 0.90
C ALA A 268 -32.06 -8.04 1.34
N VAL A 269 -31.25 -9.01 0.92
CA VAL A 269 -31.36 -10.41 1.37
C VAL A 269 -31.19 -10.53 2.88
N LYS A 270 -30.09 -9.95 3.40
CA LYS A 270 -29.76 -10.01 4.84
C LYS A 270 -30.88 -9.48 5.73
N PHE A 271 -31.50 -8.37 5.35
CA PHE A 271 -32.53 -7.76 6.17
C PHE A 271 -33.91 -8.37 5.94
N SER A 272 -34.23 -8.83 4.72
CA SER A 272 -35.47 -9.55 4.44
C SER A 272 -35.58 -10.84 5.23
N LEU A 273 -34.54 -11.66 5.25
CA LEU A 273 -34.52 -12.95 5.93
C LEU A 273 -34.68 -12.84 7.47
N GLN A 274 -34.64 -11.64 8.04
CA GLN A 274 -34.94 -11.40 9.46
C GLN A 274 -36.46 -11.21 9.71
N THR A 275 -37.29 -11.10 8.66
CA THR A 275 -38.73 -10.86 8.77
C THR A 275 -39.51 -12.17 8.64
N GLU A 276 -40.75 -12.18 9.12
CA GLU A 276 -41.65 -13.35 8.99
C GLU A 276 -42.07 -13.60 7.54
N GLN A 277 -42.16 -12.53 6.74
CA GLN A 277 -42.53 -12.58 5.33
C GLN A 277 -41.45 -11.90 4.49
N PRO A 278 -40.33 -12.59 4.24
CA PRO A 278 -39.23 -12.01 3.49
C PRO A 278 -39.59 -11.76 2.03
N SER A 279 -39.41 -10.53 1.58
CA SER A 279 -39.70 -10.14 0.21
C SER A 279 -38.70 -9.14 -0.33
N ILE A 280 -38.32 -9.31 -1.61
CA ILE A 280 -37.43 -8.42 -2.34
C ILE A 280 -38.06 -8.13 -3.69
N SER A 281 -38.12 -6.85 -4.07
CA SER A 281 -38.52 -6.41 -5.40
C SER A 281 -37.41 -5.59 -6.03
N ILE A 282 -36.97 -5.98 -7.22
CA ILE A 282 -35.93 -5.27 -7.98
C ILE A 282 -36.53 -4.80 -9.30
N ARG A 283 -36.21 -3.55 -9.65
CA ARG A 283 -36.55 -2.98 -10.94
C ARG A 283 -35.31 -2.41 -11.60
N TRP A 284 -35.07 -2.90 -12.82
CA TRP A 284 -34.05 -2.37 -13.71
C TRP A 284 -34.76 -1.59 -14.83
N LYS A 285 -34.34 -0.34 -15.07
CA LYS A 285 -34.91 0.47 -16.12
C LYS A 285 -33.82 1.25 -16.83
N GLU A 286 -33.79 1.16 -18.15
CA GLU A 286 -33.07 2.11 -18.99
C GLU A 286 -34.07 3.12 -19.54
N GLU A 287 -33.72 4.41 -19.46
CA GLU A 287 -34.49 5.51 -20.05
C GLU A 287 -33.58 6.72 -20.31
N GLY A 288 -33.49 7.12 -21.57
CA GLY A 288 -32.77 8.33 -21.97
C GLY A 288 -31.26 8.29 -21.65
N GLY A 289 -30.61 7.16 -21.82
CA GLY A 289 -29.19 6.96 -21.55
C GLY A 289 -28.84 6.88 -20.05
N LYS A 290 -29.85 6.65 -19.21
CA LYS A 290 -29.69 6.47 -17.77
C LYS A 290 -30.16 5.10 -17.35
N ILE A 291 -29.42 4.50 -16.44
CA ILE A 291 -29.79 3.24 -15.79
C ILE A 291 -30.34 3.56 -14.41
N TYR A 292 -31.54 3.07 -14.17
CA TYR A 292 -32.24 3.13 -12.87
C TYR A 292 -32.29 1.72 -12.28
N PHE A 293 -31.66 1.57 -11.12
CA PHE A 293 -31.77 0.38 -10.31
C PHE A 293 -32.54 0.73 -9.05
N GLU A 294 -33.66 0.05 -8.80
CA GLU A 294 -34.47 0.22 -7.62
C GLU A 294 -34.63 -1.14 -6.93
N ILE A 295 -34.37 -1.18 -5.64
CA ILE A 295 -34.56 -2.36 -4.81
C ILE A 295 -35.40 -2.00 -3.58
N ILE A 296 -36.43 -2.80 -3.35
CA ILE A 296 -37.32 -2.68 -2.18
C ILE A 296 -37.31 -4.02 -1.46
N ASN A 297 -36.98 -4.02 -0.20
CA ASN A 297 -36.97 -5.22 0.61
C ASN A 297 -37.76 -5.09 1.90
N SER A 298 -38.34 -6.19 2.41
CA SER A 298 -38.86 -6.23 3.75
C SER A 298 -37.76 -6.06 4.78
N CYS A 299 -38.05 -5.38 5.88
CA CYS A 299 -37.11 -5.24 6.99
C CYS A 299 -37.85 -5.13 8.31
N LEU A 300 -37.17 -5.43 9.41
CA LEU A 300 -37.66 -5.15 10.75
C LEU A 300 -37.62 -3.63 11.01
N PRO A 301 -38.51 -3.08 11.87
CA PRO A 301 -38.40 -1.69 12.32
C PRO A 301 -37.01 -1.39 12.86
N LEU A 302 -36.50 -0.17 12.64
CA LEU A 302 -35.15 0.27 13.03
C LEU A 302 -34.75 -0.08 14.49
N GLU A 303 -35.73 -0.01 15.39
CA GLU A 303 -35.51 -0.36 16.81
C GLU A 303 -35.16 -1.82 17.06
N LYS A 304 -35.55 -2.71 16.14
CA LYS A 304 -35.36 -4.17 16.24
C LYS A 304 -34.25 -4.67 15.31
N GLN A 305 -33.71 -3.81 14.45
CA GLN A 305 -32.64 -4.19 13.53
C GLN A 305 -31.31 -4.34 14.29
N LYS A 306 -30.59 -5.42 14.03
CA LYS A 306 -29.17 -5.50 14.44
C LYS A 306 -28.39 -4.45 13.65
N LYS A 307 -27.66 -3.57 14.37
CA LYS A 307 -26.81 -2.53 13.73
C LYS A 307 -25.90 -3.19 12.71
N GLY A 308 -26.09 -2.82 11.45
CA GLY A 308 -25.19 -3.23 10.37
C GLY A 308 -23.83 -2.50 10.51
N THR A 309 -22.78 -3.08 9.99
CA THR A 309 -21.43 -2.48 10.01
C THR A 309 -21.31 -1.22 9.13
N GLY A 310 -22.31 -0.92 8.30
CA GLY A 310 -22.30 0.21 7.35
C GLY A 310 -21.29 0.05 6.19
N LEU A 311 -20.53 -1.04 6.17
CA LEU A 311 -19.46 -1.28 5.20
C LEU A 311 -19.97 -1.36 3.76
N GLY A 312 -21.14 -1.97 3.51
CA GLY A 312 -21.66 -2.16 2.16
C GLY A 312 -21.95 -0.85 1.43
N LEU A 313 -22.64 0.10 2.10
CA LEU A 313 -22.94 1.40 1.51
C LEU A 313 -21.70 2.28 1.33
N ASN A 314 -20.73 2.19 2.23
CA ASN A 314 -19.47 2.88 2.09
C ASN A 314 -18.66 2.32 0.90
N ASN A 315 -18.68 1.02 0.68
CA ASN A 315 -18.06 0.38 -0.48
C ASN A 315 -18.73 0.82 -1.80
N LEU A 316 -20.05 0.91 -1.84
CA LEU A 316 -20.79 1.43 -3.00
C LEU A 316 -20.35 2.86 -3.32
N LYS A 317 -20.37 3.79 -2.33
CA LYS A 317 -19.93 5.17 -2.52
C LYS A 317 -18.51 5.27 -3.04
N ARG A 318 -17.59 4.54 -2.43
CA ARG A 318 -16.18 4.52 -2.85
C ARG A 318 -15.99 4.00 -4.29
N ARG A 319 -16.74 2.96 -4.69
CA ARG A 319 -16.71 2.44 -6.06
C ARG A 319 -17.18 3.49 -7.07
N LEU A 320 -18.26 4.20 -6.77
CA LEU A 320 -18.77 5.27 -7.61
C LEU A 320 -17.77 6.44 -7.73
N GLU A 321 -17.10 6.81 -6.63
CA GLU A 321 -16.08 7.87 -6.63
C GLU A 321 -14.86 7.48 -7.49
N VAL A 322 -14.40 6.23 -7.38
CA VAL A 322 -13.19 5.75 -8.10
C VAL A 322 -13.48 5.54 -9.59
N SER A 323 -14.68 5.09 -9.96
CA SER A 323 -15.05 4.82 -11.36
C SER A 323 -15.30 6.10 -12.18
N GLY A 324 -15.46 7.26 -11.53
CA GLY A 324 -15.77 8.52 -12.21
C GLY A 324 -17.16 8.57 -12.85
N ILE A 325 -18.03 7.57 -12.59
CA ILE A 325 -19.39 7.50 -13.14
C ILE A 325 -20.29 8.46 -12.37
N HIS A 326 -21.11 9.20 -13.09
CA HIS A 326 -22.11 10.04 -12.47
C HIS A 326 -23.24 9.19 -11.88
N ALA A 327 -23.47 9.34 -10.59
CA ALA A 327 -24.47 8.56 -9.87
C ALA A 327 -25.27 9.39 -8.88
N LYS A 328 -26.52 9.02 -8.69
CA LYS A 328 -27.38 9.52 -7.61
C LYS A 328 -27.90 8.34 -6.82
N PHE A 329 -27.64 8.33 -5.51
CA PHE A 329 -28.10 7.29 -4.59
C PHE A 329 -29.09 7.86 -3.60
N GLU A 330 -30.27 7.26 -3.52
CA GLU A 330 -31.39 7.67 -2.69
C GLU A 330 -31.86 6.47 -1.87
N VAL A 331 -32.24 6.72 -0.61
CA VAL A 331 -32.80 5.71 0.27
C VAL A 331 -34.08 6.24 0.94
N GLU A 332 -35.03 5.35 1.16
CA GLU A 332 -36.29 5.65 1.80
C GLU A 332 -36.66 4.52 2.77
N ASP A 333 -36.94 4.88 4.02
CA ASP A 333 -37.41 3.94 5.04
C ASP A 333 -38.95 3.97 5.08
N LEU A 334 -39.57 2.86 4.76
CA LEU A 334 -41.02 2.69 4.66
C LEU A 334 -41.58 1.89 5.85
N LYS A 335 -41.05 2.08 7.06
CA LYS A 335 -41.40 1.39 8.33
C LYS A 335 -40.98 -0.10 8.34
N ASN A 336 -41.62 -0.93 7.49
CA ASN A 336 -41.35 -2.39 7.38
C ASN A 336 -40.72 -2.76 6.05
N LYS A 337 -40.36 -1.78 5.23
CA LYS A 337 -39.68 -1.96 3.95
C LYS A 337 -38.59 -0.90 3.82
N TYR A 338 -37.48 -1.30 3.24
CA TYR A 338 -36.40 -0.41 2.88
C TYR A 338 -36.31 -0.31 1.37
N LYS A 339 -36.24 0.90 0.86
CA LYS A 339 -36.12 1.18 -0.56
C LYS A 339 -34.78 1.87 -0.82
N ALA A 340 -34.03 1.35 -1.76
CA ALA A 340 -32.83 1.99 -2.28
C ALA A 340 -32.95 2.18 -3.79
N LYS A 341 -32.53 3.35 -4.29
CA LYS A 341 -32.53 3.69 -5.70
C LYS A 341 -31.15 4.23 -6.10
N LEU A 342 -30.58 3.61 -7.11
CA LEU A 342 -29.33 4.05 -7.73
C LEU A 342 -29.64 4.47 -9.18
N THR A 343 -29.30 5.71 -9.54
CA THR A 343 -29.40 6.22 -10.89
C THR A 343 -28.00 6.49 -11.42
N LEU A 344 -27.67 5.92 -12.57
CA LEU A 344 -26.36 6.06 -13.23
C LEU A 344 -26.51 6.75 -14.59
N TRP A 345 -25.54 7.59 -14.97
CA TRP A 345 -25.50 8.21 -16.30
C TRP A 345 -24.07 8.50 -16.73
N GLY A 346 -23.87 8.74 -18.02
CA GLY A 346 -22.52 8.88 -18.59
C GLY A 346 -21.77 7.57 -18.65
N LEU A 347 -22.51 6.44 -18.78
CA LEU A 347 -21.95 5.10 -18.90
C LEU A 347 -21.37 4.85 -20.29
N ASN A 348 -20.34 4.03 -20.38
CA ASN A 348 -19.84 3.54 -21.64
C ASN A 348 -20.85 2.58 -22.26
N THR A 349 -21.03 2.67 -23.58
CA THR A 349 -21.88 1.75 -24.34
C THR A 349 -21.01 0.76 -25.10
N ASN A 350 -21.51 -0.49 -25.21
CA ASN A 350 -20.94 -1.49 -26.09
C ASN A 350 -21.26 -1.08 -27.54
N VAL A 351 -20.34 -0.37 -28.24
CA VAL A 351 -20.41 -0.12 -29.69
C VAL A 351 -19.48 -1.07 -30.40
#